data_273abc4b44e41cfcdbdfeffe877b1375
#
_entry.id   273abc4b44e41cfcdbdfeffe877b1375
#
_cell.length_a   1.000
_cell.length_b   1.000
_cell.length_c   1.000
_cell.angle_alpha   90.00
_cell.angle_beta   90.00
_cell.angle_gamma   90.00
#
_symmetry.space_group_name_H-M   'P 1'
#
loop_
_entity.id
_entity.type
_entity.pdbx_description
1 polymer ?
#
loop_
_entity_poly.entity_id
_entity_poly.type
_entity_poly.pdbx_seq_one_letter_code
_entity_poly.pdbx_strand_id
1 'polypeptide(L)'
;MLDNMPRGTICIEDIEMGMSRHLRKVVTDEDIEMFAQVSTDRNPVHLDDDYARDTIFQGRIAHGMLTAGLISAVIGEQLPGHGTVYMGQSLKFLAPVRPGDMVYAEVKVIDIDFAKRRVRLDCHCAVDGKKVLIGEATVLAPSRKFD
;
A
#
# COMPACT_ATOMS: atom_id res chain seq x y z
N MET A 1 -7.18 -6.99 -15.57
CA MET A 1 -8.54 -6.58 -15.21
C MET A 1 -8.48 -5.27 -14.43
N LEU A 2 -9.25 -4.30 -14.86
CA LEU A 2 -9.36 -3.06 -14.08
C LEU A 2 -10.21 -3.34 -12.83
N ASP A 3 -9.70 -2.93 -11.68
CA ASP A 3 -10.48 -2.96 -10.47
C ASP A 3 -11.57 -1.88 -10.50
N ASN A 4 -12.53 -2.00 -9.59
CA ASN A 4 -13.61 -1.01 -9.46
C ASN A 4 -13.28 0.05 -8.42
N MET A 5 -12.00 0.25 -8.12
CA MET A 5 -11.56 1.22 -7.14
C MET A 5 -11.86 2.63 -7.63
N PRO A 6 -12.50 3.47 -6.82
CA PRO A 6 -12.67 4.89 -7.15
C PRO A 6 -11.30 5.55 -7.34
N ARG A 7 -11.17 6.35 -8.39
CA ARG A 7 -9.92 7.04 -8.71
C ARG A 7 -10.21 8.53 -8.90
N GLY A 8 -9.34 9.38 -8.40
CA GLY A 8 -9.53 10.81 -8.55
C GLY A 8 -8.66 11.60 -7.58
N THR A 9 -9.15 12.76 -7.19
CA THR A 9 -8.43 13.71 -6.35
C THR A 9 -9.35 14.24 -5.27
N ILE A 10 -8.82 14.28 -4.03
CA ILE A 10 -9.43 15.01 -2.93
C ILE A 10 -8.43 16.09 -2.54
N CYS A 11 -8.76 17.35 -2.87
CA CYS A 11 -7.88 18.47 -2.56
C CYS A 11 -7.80 18.71 -1.06
N ILE A 12 -6.71 19.34 -0.61
CA ILE A 12 -6.48 19.60 0.83
C ILE A 12 -7.68 20.30 1.48
N GLU A 13 -8.37 21.18 0.72
CA GLU A 13 -9.54 21.90 1.20
C GLU A 13 -10.71 21.01 1.56
N ASP A 14 -10.75 19.78 1.01
CA ASP A 14 -11.85 18.83 1.21
C ASP A 14 -11.45 17.63 2.09
N ILE A 15 -10.19 17.57 2.51
CA ILE A 15 -9.72 16.47 3.37
C ILE A 15 -10.13 16.76 4.82
N GLU A 16 -10.68 15.74 5.48
CA GLU A 16 -11.15 15.82 6.86
C GLU A 16 -10.46 14.75 7.72
N MET A 17 -10.29 15.06 9.00
CA MET A 17 -9.76 14.13 9.98
C MET A 17 -10.63 12.87 10.04
N GLY A 18 -9.98 11.71 10.04
CA GLY A 18 -10.66 10.43 10.11
C GLY A 18 -11.15 9.89 8.77
N MET A 19 -11.05 10.67 7.68
CA MET A 19 -11.39 10.20 6.33
C MET A 19 -10.52 9.01 5.97
N SER A 20 -11.12 7.97 5.38
CA SER A 20 -10.39 6.74 5.01
C SER A 20 -10.79 6.25 3.63
N ARG A 21 -9.86 5.51 3.00
CA ARG A 21 -10.07 4.83 1.73
C ARG A 21 -9.33 3.51 1.73
N HIS A 22 -9.76 2.60 0.87
CA HIS A 22 -9.18 1.26 0.84
C HIS A 22 -9.25 0.65 -0.55
N LEU A 23 -8.51 -0.46 -0.71
CA LEU A 23 -8.64 -1.36 -1.86
C LEU A 23 -8.47 -2.81 -1.41
N ARG A 24 -8.91 -3.72 -2.23
CA ARG A 24 -8.67 -5.16 -2.08
C ARG A 24 -8.01 -5.68 -3.34
N LYS A 25 -7.02 -6.54 -3.16
CA LYS A 25 -6.33 -7.16 -4.27
C LYS A 25 -5.87 -8.56 -3.91
N VAL A 26 -6.18 -9.52 -4.77
CA VAL A 26 -5.56 -10.85 -4.68
C VAL A 26 -4.14 -10.74 -5.22
N VAL A 27 -3.16 -11.13 -4.40
CA VAL A 27 -1.75 -11.15 -4.80
C VAL A 27 -1.47 -12.48 -5.49
N THR A 28 -1.20 -12.45 -6.78
CA THR A 28 -0.99 -13.65 -7.60
C THR A 28 0.49 -13.98 -7.75
N ASP A 29 0.78 -15.19 -8.24
CA ASP A 29 2.14 -15.56 -8.62
C ASP A 29 2.70 -14.62 -9.69
N GLU A 30 1.86 -14.22 -10.65
CA GLU A 30 2.27 -13.26 -11.69
C GLU A 30 2.67 -11.91 -11.11
N ASP A 31 1.93 -11.41 -10.11
CA ASP A 31 2.26 -10.17 -9.43
C ASP A 31 3.64 -10.24 -8.77
N ILE A 32 3.93 -11.36 -8.12
CA ILE A 32 5.23 -11.58 -7.44
C ILE A 32 6.36 -11.61 -8.47
N GLU A 33 6.16 -12.31 -9.59
CA GLU A 33 7.16 -12.37 -10.67
C GLU A 33 7.40 -11.00 -11.29
N MET A 34 6.34 -10.24 -11.56
CA MET A 34 6.46 -8.88 -12.10
C MET A 34 7.18 -7.95 -11.13
N PHE A 35 6.87 -8.06 -9.84
CA PHE A 35 7.55 -7.26 -8.82
C PHE A 35 9.03 -7.61 -8.72
N ALA A 36 9.36 -8.90 -8.78
CA ALA A 36 10.74 -9.36 -8.78
C ALA A 36 11.52 -8.79 -9.97
N GLN A 37 10.88 -8.70 -11.14
CA GLN A 37 11.51 -8.13 -12.33
C GLN A 37 11.73 -6.64 -12.20
N VAL A 38 10.72 -5.88 -11.81
CA VAL A 38 10.82 -4.42 -11.75
C VAL A 38 11.69 -3.94 -10.60
N SER A 39 11.65 -4.62 -9.46
CA SER A 39 12.44 -4.26 -8.27
C SER A 39 13.87 -4.81 -8.30
N THR A 40 14.11 -5.84 -9.11
CA THR A 40 15.32 -6.68 -9.13
C THR A 40 15.49 -7.54 -7.86
N ASP A 41 14.51 -7.57 -6.96
CA ASP A 41 14.53 -8.42 -5.76
C ASP A 41 14.10 -9.84 -6.15
N ARG A 42 15.08 -10.69 -6.43
CA ARG A 42 14.89 -12.07 -6.84
C ARG A 42 15.23 -13.05 -5.72
N ASN A 43 15.00 -12.64 -4.49
CA ASN A 43 15.22 -13.53 -3.34
C ASN A 43 14.40 -14.82 -3.54
N PRO A 44 15.04 -15.99 -3.50
CA PRO A 44 14.35 -17.25 -3.79
C PRO A 44 13.20 -17.58 -2.84
N VAL A 45 13.11 -16.94 -1.69
CA VAL A 45 11.93 -17.11 -0.79
C VAL A 45 10.62 -16.68 -1.48
N HIS A 46 10.69 -15.85 -2.51
CA HIS A 46 9.52 -15.40 -3.27
C HIS A 46 9.27 -16.23 -4.52
N LEU A 47 10.31 -16.86 -5.09
CA LEU A 47 10.27 -17.41 -6.43
C LEU A 47 10.47 -18.93 -6.51
N ASP A 48 11.06 -19.54 -5.49
CA ASP A 48 11.46 -20.96 -5.52
C ASP A 48 10.75 -21.73 -4.41
N ASP A 49 9.84 -22.62 -4.78
CA ASP A 49 9.06 -23.42 -3.84
C ASP A 49 9.94 -24.31 -2.95
N ASP A 50 10.95 -24.95 -3.55
CA ASP A 50 11.83 -25.85 -2.80
C ASP A 50 12.66 -25.10 -1.76
N TYR A 51 13.21 -23.96 -2.15
CA TYR A 51 13.95 -23.09 -1.24
C TYR A 51 13.03 -22.58 -0.11
N ALA A 52 11.87 -22.07 -0.47
CA ALA A 52 10.95 -21.43 0.47
C ALA A 52 10.39 -22.43 1.50
N ARG A 53 10.20 -23.69 1.10
CA ARG A 53 9.69 -24.75 1.98
C ARG A 53 10.59 -24.94 3.20
N ASP A 54 11.89 -24.76 3.05
CA ASP A 54 12.88 -24.98 4.12
C ASP A 54 13.13 -23.72 4.96
N THR A 55 12.38 -22.64 4.71
CA THR A 55 12.45 -21.42 5.52
C THR A 55 11.40 -21.44 6.64
N ILE A 56 11.52 -20.44 7.55
CA ILE A 56 10.54 -20.25 8.62
C ILE A 56 9.12 -20.07 8.09
N PHE A 57 8.96 -19.64 6.82
CA PHE A 57 7.67 -19.43 6.19
C PHE A 57 7.04 -20.70 5.63
N GLN A 58 7.83 -21.76 5.43
CA GLN A 58 7.38 -23.07 4.93
C GLN A 58 6.65 -22.99 3.59
N GLY A 59 7.01 -22.03 2.77
CA GLY A 59 6.42 -21.80 1.45
C GLY A 59 6.75 -20.41 0.96
N ARG A 60 6.45 -20.15 -0.32
CA ARG A 60 6.72 -18.85 -0.91
C ARG A 60 5.85 -17.76 -0.30
N ILE A 61 6.43 -16.58 -0.18
CA ILE A 61 5.74 -15.38 0.30
C ILE A 61 5.91 -14.26 -0.71
N ALA A 62 4.97 -13.31 -0.72
CA ALA A 62 5.10 -12.08 -1.49
C ALA A 62 6.15 -11.16 -0.85
N HIS A 63 6.78 -10.33 -1.69
CA HIS A 63 7.65 -9.25 -1.18
C HIS A 63 6.84 -8.32 -0.28
N GLY A 64 7.41 -7.97 0.88
CA GLY A 64 6.76 -6.96 1.74
C GLY A 64 6.53 -5.65 1.02
N MET A 65 7.48 -5.24 0.18
CA MET A 65 7.37 -3.99 -0.59
C MET A 65 6.31 -4.05 -1.69
N LEU A 66 5.97 -5.24 -2.20
CA LEU A 66 4.83 -5.39 -3.10
C LEU A 66 3.53 -5.05 -2.35
N THR A 67 3.36 -5.60 -1.16
CA THR A 67 2.20 -5.31 -0.30
C THR A 67 2.15 -3.83 0.06
N ALA A 68 3.30 -3.23 0.39
CA ALA A 68 3.39 -1.78 0.65
C ALA A 68 2.97 -0.95 -0.56
N GLY A 69 3.19 -1.46 -1.78
CA GLY A 69 2.74 -0.81 -3.00
C GLY A 69 1.24 -0.62 -3.09
N LEU A 70 0.46 -1.47 -2.41
CA LEU A 70 -1.00 -1.32 -2.36
C LEU A 70 -1.41 -0.10 -1.53
N ILE A 71 -0.66 0.23 -0.48
CA ILE A 71 -0.85 1.48 0.27
C ILE A 71 -0.59 2.67 -0.66
N SER A 72 0.49 2.61 -1.42
CA SER A 72 0.80 3.65 -2.41
C SER A 72 -0.34 3.84 -3.41
N ALA A 73 -0.97 2.77 -3.84
CA ALA A 73 -2.11 2.84 -4.76
C ALA A 73 -3.30 3.55 -4.14
N VAL A 74 -3.64 3.27 -2.88
CA VAL A 74 -4.73 3.97 -2.18
C VAL A 74 -4.43 5.47 -2.09
N ILE A 75 -3.21 5.82 -1.72
CA ILE A 75 -2.77 7.22 -1.58
C ILE A 75 -2.80 7.92 -2.93
N GLY A 76 -2.21 7.32 -3.94
CA GLY A 76 -2.05 7.95 -5.26
C GLY A 76 -3.30 7.99 -6.11
N GLU A 77 -4.28 7.11 -5.82
CA GLU A 77 -5.49 6.99 -6.62
C GLU A 77 -6.74 7.50 -5.93
N GLN A 78 -6.75 7.52 -4.58
CA GLN A 78 -7.97 7.80 -3.84
C GLN A 78 -7.85 8.90 -2.78
N LEU A 79 -6.79 8.89 -1.96
CA LEU A 79 -6.70 9.79 -0.79
C LEU A 79 -5.26 10.17 -0.47
N PRO A 80 -4.82 11.35 -0.81
CA PRO A 80 -5.48 12.43 -1.55
C PRO A 80 -5.73 12.17 -3.04
N GLY A 81 -5.15 11.12 -3.63
CA GLY A 81 -5.35 10.75 -5.01
C GLY A 81 -4.39 11.42 -5.99
N HIS A 82 -4.90 11.71 -7.18
CA HIS A 82 -4.06 12.22 -8.27
C HIS A 82 -3.47 13.59 -7.90
N GLY A 83 -2.19 13.76 -8.15
CA GLY A 83 -1.45 14.97 -7.82
C GLY A 83 -0.76 14.93 -6.47
N THR A 84 -0.95 13.87 -5.67
CA THR A 84 -0.27 13.69 -4.40
C THR A 84 1.23 13.52 -4.60
N VAL A 85 2.02 14.16 -3.75
CA VAL A 85 3.47 13.93 -3.67
C VAL A 85 3.76 13.09 -2.43
N TYR A 86 4.31 11.90 -2.63
CA TYR A 86 4.67 11.00 -1.53
C TYR A 86 5.96 11.50 -0.90
N MET A 87 5.92 11.85 0.39
CA MET A 87 7.08 12.43 1.06
C MET A 87 7.80 11.43 1.96
N GLY A 88 7.07 10.56 2.63
CA GLY A 88 7.67 9.60 3.54
C GLY A 88 6.73 8.48 3.91
N GLN A 89 7.31 7.35 4.34
CA GLN A 89 6.56 6.17 4.74
C GLN A 89 7.34 5.37 5.77
N SER A 90 6.74 5.08 6.91
CA SER A 90 7.25 4.05 7.79
C SER A 90 6.51 2.74 7.51
N LEU A 91 7.19 1.61 7.73
CA LEU A 91 6.63 0.30 7.49
C LEU A 91 7.10 -0.66 8.58
N LYS A 92 6.17 -1.50 9.04
CA LYS A 92 6.48 -2.62 9.91
C LYS A 92 5.75 -3.84 9.38
N PHE A 93 6.49 -4.89 9.04
CA PHE A 93 5.92 -6.13 8.51
C PHE A 93 5.64 -7.07 9.67
N LEU A 94 4.38 -7.48 9.80
CA LEU A 94 3.89 -8.26 10.95
C LEU A 94 3.68 -9.74 10.61
N ALA A 95 3.35 -10.05 9.36
CA ALA A 95 3.08 -11.41 8.91
C ALA A 95 3.27 -11.51 7.41
N PRO A 96 3.58 -12.72 6.88
CA PRO A 96 3.75 -12.90 5.44
C PRO A 96 2.43 -12.85 4.69
N VAL A 97 2.51 -12.42 3.44
CA VAL A 97 1.42 -12.54 2.47
C VAL A 97 1.81 -13.65 1.50
N ARG A 98 0.90 -14.59 1.27
CA ARG A 98 1.16 -15.74 0.42
C ARG A 98 0.52 -15.56 -0.95
N PRO A 99 1.07 -16.20 -2.00
CA PRO A 99 0.40 -16.21 -3.30
C PRO A 99 -1.05 -16.68 -3.15
N GLY A 100 -1.99 -15.94 -3.73
CA GLY A 100 -3.42 -16.22 -3.63
C GLY A 100 -4.14 -15.51 -2.50
N ASP A 101 -3.44 -14.90 -1.56
CA ASP A 101 -4.07 -14.13 -0.49
C ASP A 101 -4.73 -12.86 -1.04
N MET A 102 -5.92 -12.55 -0.51
CA MET A 102 -6.55 -11.26 -0.78
C MET A 102 -6.11 -10.27 0.30
N VAL A 103 -5.43 -9.21 -0.14
CA VAL A 103 -4.94 -8.15 0.73
C VAL A 103 -5.92 -6.99 0.73
N TYR A 104 -6.30 -6.57 1.92
CA TYR A 104 -7.05 -5.34 2.17
C TYR A 104 -6.04 -4.26 2.58
N ALA A 105 -6.00 -3.15 1.85
CA ALA A 105 -5.12 -2.02 2.16
C ALA A 105 -5.96 -0.79 2.47
N GLU A 106 -5.67 -0.11 3.58
CA GLU A 106 -6.43 1.06 4.02
C GLU A 106 -5.50 2.17 4.46
N VAL A 107 -5.89 3.41 4.15
CA VAL A 107 -5.27 4.62 4.68
C VAL A 107 -6.34 5.49 5.34
N LYS A 108 -5.95 6.15 6.44
CA LYS A 108 -6.85 6.99 7.23
C LYS A 108 -6.14 8.26 7.64
N VAL A 109 -6.78 9.41 7.45
CA VAL A 109 -6.23 10.72 7.81
C VAL A 109 -6.14 10.84 9.34
N ILE A 110 -4.93 11.09 9.85
CA ILE A 110 -4.68 11.27 11.28
C ILE A 110 -4.15 12.65 11.64
N ASP A 111 -3.68 13.42 10.66
CA ASP A 111 -3.23 14.80 10.89
C ASP A 111 -3.24 15.58 9.58
N ILE A 112 -3.58 16.87 9.67
CA ILE A 112 -3.64 17.77 8.51
C ILE A 112 -2.97 19.09 8.87
N ASP A 113 -1.98 19.49 8.07
CA ASP A 113 -1.36 20.81 8.13
C ASP A 113 -1.79 21.57 6.86
N PHE A 114 -2.83 22.38 6.99
CA PHE A 114 -3.41 23.10 5.85
C PHE A 114 -2.43 24.10 5.24
N ALA A 115 -1.65 24.77 6.06
CA ALA A 115 -0.69 25.78 5.58
C ALA A 115 0.38 25.17 4.69
N LYS A 116 0.88 23.98 5.06
CA LYS A 116 1.91 23.27 4.31
C LYS A 116 1.32 22.24 3.34
N ARG A 117 0.01 22.06 3.31
CA ARG A 117 -0.71 21.05 2.51
C ARG A 117 -0.23 19.65 2.79
N ARG A 118 0.23 19.36 4.00
CA ARG A 118 0.72 18.06 4.42
C ARG A 118 -0.36 17.27 5.14
N VAL A 119 -0.46 15.99 4.81
CA VAL A 119 -1.40 15.06 5.44
C VAL A 119 -0.59 13.87 5.94
N ARG A 120 -0.84 13.49 7.19
CA ARG A 120 -0.36 12.22 7.72
C ARG A 120 -1.48 11.20 7.69
N LEU A 121 -1.12 10.00 7.25
CA LEU A 121 -2.06 8.90 7.04
C LEU A 121 -1.60 7.69 7.84
N ASP A 122 -2.50 7.11 8.62
CA ASP A 122 -2.30 5.80 9.21
C ASP A 122 -2.59 4.75 8.14
N CYS A 123 -1.68 3.79 7.98
CA CYS A 123 -1.73 2.82 6.89
C CYS A 123 -1.68 1.40 7.44
N HIS A 124 -2.49 0.50 6.90
CA HIS A 124 -2.34 -0.91 7.19
C HIS A 124 -2.78 -1.78 6.02
N CYS A 125 -2.25 -2.99 5.99
CA CYS A 125 -2.73 -4.06 5.13
C CYS A 125 -3.10 -5.24 6.00
N ALA A 126 -4.14 -5.97 5.60
CA ALA A 126 -4.64 -7.15 6.32
C ALA A 126 -5.02 -8.27 5.36
N VAL A 127 -4.88 -9.51 5.82
CA VAL A 127 -5.37 -10.71 5.14
C VAL A 127 -6.28 -11.43 6.13
N ASP A 128 -7.51 -11.73 5.72
CA ASP A 128 -8.52 -12.38 6.56
C ASP A 128 -8.70 -11.67 7.92
N GLY A 129 -8.69 -10.33 7.90
CA GLY A 129 -8.85 -9.52 9.09
C GLY A 129 -7.62 -9.39 9.97
N LYS A 130 -6.52 -10.10 9.65
CA LYS A 130 -5.28 -10.02 10.42
C LYS A 130 -4.30 -9.06 9.77
N LYS A 131 -3.80 -8.08 10.52
CA LYS A 131 -2.82 -7.12 9.99
C LYS A 131 -1.52 -7.81 9.63
N VAL A 132 -1.06 -7.56 8.40
CA VAL A 132 0.22 -8.07 7.89
C VAL A 132 1.26 -6.95 7.76
N LEU A 133 0.81 -5.69 7.71
CA LEU A 133 1.66 -4.52 7.51
C LEU A 133 1.00 -3.32 8.17
N ILE A 134 1.77 -2.51 8.89
CA ILE A 134 1.34 -1.24 9.45
C ILE A 134 2.39 -0.16 9.19
N GLY A 135 1.97 1.09 9.21
CA GLY A 135 2.87 2.22 9.08
C GLY A 135 2.15 3.55 9.00
N GLU A 136 2.90 4.61 8.78
CA GLU A 136 2.38 5.97 8.58
C GLU A 136 3.01 6.58 7.34
N ALA A 137 2.19 7.30 6.58
CA ALA A 137 2.64 8.06 5.42
C ALA A 137 2.53 9.56 5.69
N THR A 138 3.45 10.32 5.11
CA THR A 138 3.38 11.77 5.01
C THR A 138 3.35 12.14 3.54
N VAL A 139 2.35 12.91 3.15
CA VAL A 139 2.15 13.30 1.76
C VAL A 139 1.85 14.78 1.63
N LEU A 140 2.18 15.35 0.47
CA LEU A 140 1.76 16.68 0.08
C LEU A 140 0.48 16.52 -0.76
N ALA A 141 -0.62 17.09 -0.28
CA ALA A 141 -1.91 16.98 -0.97
C ALA A 141 -2.05 18.05 -2.05
N PRO A 142 -2.76 17.76 -3.14
CA PRO A 142 -3.10 18.78 -4.13
C PRO A 142 -4.04 19.82 -3.52
N SER A 143 -4.06 21.01 -4.13
CA SER A 143 -4.92 22.12 -3.70
C SER A 143 -5.59 22.75 -4.92
N ARG A 144 -6.85 23.18 -4.76
CA ARG A 144 -7.53 23.96 -5.79
C ARG A 144 -6.97 25.36 -5.96
N LYS A 145 -6.19 25.83 -4.98
CA LYS A 145 -5.64 27.18 -4.94
C LYS A 145 -4.22 27.28 -5.46
N PHE A 146 -3.52 26.16 -5.54
CA PHE A 146 -2.10 26.11 -5.91
C PHE A 146 -1.90 25.00 -6.93
N ASP A 147 -1.86 25.34 -8.17
CA ASP A 147 -1.61 24.42 -9.27
C ASP A 147 -0.10 24.15 -9.45
#